data_da6d28ca2ca39cb0203dde2a6fe9fe1e
#
_entry.id   da6d28ca2ca39cb0203dde2a6fe9fe1e
#
_cell.length_a   1.000
_cell.length_b   1.000
_cell.length_c   1.000
_cell.angle_alpha   90.00
_cell.angle_beta   90.00
_cell.angle_gamma   90.00
#
_symmetry.space_group_name_H-M   'P 1'
#
loop_
_entity.id
_entity.type
_entity.pdbx_description
1 polymer ?
#
loop_
_entity_poly.entity_id
_entity_poly.type
_entity_poly.pdbx_seq_one_letter_code
_entity_poly.pdbx_strand_id
1 'polypeptide(L)'
;MCIRDRARTKVVVDPITRIEGHLRIEVLAEDGRIANAWASATQFRGLELVLKGRDPRDAWAFAQRICGVCTVVHAVASLRSVEDALDIKIPAQANLIRNLMVGMQYIHDHVVHFYHLHALDWVDVVSALKADPVAAEKIAQGISTWPNNTATRFRDVQERVKTFVSSGQLGIFTNGYWGHPAYKLPPEVNLIAVSHYLEALDWQRDVVKLHTIFGGKNPHPNFIVGGMASPINLDARATINADSLTDVKSLIARAQDFVERVYWPDLLAIASYYKDWAAIGGGTGNYLSYGDLPKTNGGKDYYFPSGVVMNKDLSKVVPFDQAGITEQIHSAWYEYEGGNDKALHPWEGETKAAYTGPDAPWTYLQDEKKYTWMKAPRYNGKPMEVGPLARMLVGYAAGHKEIKDIVGQTLGALKVGPEALFSTLGRTAARGMESVLWARLMNGWYDDLVARIKGGDTSTHNGEKWEPSTWPAEAKGFGFMEAPRGALGHWVNIKDGKIENYQAVVPSTWNCSPRDKDGVMGPYEAALVDNHPLLDPERPIEILRTIHSFDPCLACGVHILDASGREIMEVTVQ
;
A
#
# COMPACT_ATOMS: atom_id res chain seq x y z
N MET A 1 -18.63 -3.60 -47.36
CA MET A 1 -18.85 -3.37 -45.93
C MET A 1 -17.61 -2.61 -45.45
N CYS A 2 -17.65 -1.26 -45.42
CA CYS A 2 -16.52 -0.45 -45.02
C CYS A 2 -16.26 -0.71 -43.53
N ILE A 3 -15.08 -1.24 -43.21
CA ILE A 3 -14.52 -1.17 -41.86
C ILE A 3 -14.35 0.31 -41.58
N ARG A 4 -15.22 0.90 -40.77
CA ARG A 4 -14.97 2.22 -40.19
C ARG A 4 -13.64 2.09 -39.43
N ASP A 5 -12.63 2.85 -39.86
CA ASP A 5 -11.42 3.04 -39.06
C ASP A 5 -11.87 3.51 -37.67
N ARG A 6 -11.80 2.61 -36.70
CA ARG A 6 -12.03 2.96 -35.28
C ARG A 6 -10.95 3.94 -34.90
N ALA A 7 -11.34 5.11 -34.43
CA ALA A 7 -10.37 6.10 -33.96
C ALA A 7 -9.62 5.53 -32.76
N ARG A 8 -8.39 5.07 -33.00
CA ARG A 8 -7.46 4.60 -31.96
C ARG A 8 -6.64 5.78 -31.45
N THR A 9 -6.68 6.00 -30.16
CA THR A 9 -5.90 7.08 -29.52
C THR A 9 -5.02 6.48 -28.44
N LYS A 10 -3.72 6.73 -28.54
CA LYS A 10 -2.77 6.39 -27.45
C LYS A 10 -2.74 7.56 -26.48
N VAL A 11 -3.05 7.27 -25.21
CA VAL A 11 -3.06 8.25 -24.11
C VAL A 11 -1.96 7.90 -23.14
N VAL A 12 -1.19 8.92 -22.74
CA VAL A 12 -0.07 8.80 -21.80
C VAL A 12 -0.36 9.63 -20.56
N VAL A 13 -0.22 9.01 -19.40
CA VAL A 13 -0.24 9.70 -18.10
C VAL A 13 1.13 9.50 -17.45
N ASP A 14 1.96 10.54 -17.50
CA ASP A 14 3.34 10.51 -17.02
C ASP A 14 3.76 11.88 -16.46
N PRO A 15 4.02 11.95 -15.15
CA PRO A 15 3.84 10.88 -14.17
C PRO A 15 2.37 10.74 -13.71
N ILE A 16 2.01 9.57 -13.19
CA ILE A 16 0.86 9.46 -12.30
C ILE A 16 1.19 10.23 -11.03
N THR A 17 0.42 11.27 -10.74
CA THR A 17 0.59 12.11 -9.54
C THR A 17 -0.14 11.53 -8.32
N ARG A 18 0.11 12.08 -7.12
CA ARG A 18 -0.50 11.64 -5.85
C ARG A 18 -0.28 10.16 -5.55
N ILE A 19 0.94 9.68 -5.82
CA ILE A 19 1.45 8.35 -5.46
C ILE A 19 2.84 8.50 -4.84
N GLU A 20 3.39 7.41 -4.35
CA GLU A 20 4.81 7.34 -4.01
C GLU A 20 5.61 6.80 -5.21
N GLY A 21 6.70 7.48 -5.59
CA GLY A 21 7.60 7.06 -6.68
C GLY A 21 7.11 7.47 -8.07
N HIS A 22 7.65 6.84 -9.10
CA HIS A 22 7.50 7.23 -10.51
C HIS A 22 6.78 6.14 -11.31
N LEU A 23 5.57 6.45 -11.76
CA LEU A 23 4.73 5.57 -12.57
C LEU A 23 4.27 6.31 -13.84
N ARG A 24 4.47 5.65 -14.97
CA ARG A 24 3.89 6.00 -16.26
C ARG A 24 2.84 4.96 -16.64
N ILE A 25 1.69 5.42 -17.09
CA ILE A 25 0.64 4.59 -17.68
C ILE A 25 0.43 5.01 -19.12
N GLU A 26 0.47 4.05 -20.03
CA GLU A 26 0.03 4.24 -21.40
C GLU A 26 -1.20 3.37 -21.66
N VAL A 27 -2.18 3.91 -22.36
CA VAL A 27 -3.36 3.15 -22.78
C VAL A 27 -3.66 3.39 -24.25
N LEU A 28 -4.22 2.37 -24.88
CA LEU A 28 -4.83 2.46 -26.20
C LEU A 28 -6.34 2.57 -26.01
N ALA A 29 -6.90 3.73 -26.35
CA ALA A 29 -8.33 3.96 -26.29
C ALA A 29 -8.99 3.69 -27.64
N GLU A 30 -10.14 3.00 -27.62
CA GLU A 30 -11.00 2.73 -28.78
C GLU A 30 -12.46 2.96 -28.37
N ASP A 31 -13.19 3.78 -29.12
CA ASP A 31 -14.62 4.00 -28.93
C ASP A 31 -15.00 4.41 -27.47
N GLY A 32 -14.17 5.25 -26.82
CA GLY A 32 -14.40 5.73 -25.45
C GLY A 32 -14.13 4.71 -24.35
N ARG A 33 -13.40 3.63 -24.67
CA ARG A 33 -12.95 2.60 -23.72
C ARG A 33 -11.46 2.31 -23.87
N ILE A 34 -10.88 1.77 -22.81
CA ILE A 34 -9.49 1.30 -22.84
C ILE A 34 -9.45 -0.11 -23.42
N ALA A 35 -8.79 -0.25 -24.56
CA ALA A 35 -8.62 -1.53 -25.27
C ALA A 35 -7.32 -2.26 -24.88
N ASN A 36 -6.28 -1.51 -24.49
CA ASN A 36 -5.00 -2.05 -24.05
C ASN A 36 -4.29 -1.06 -23.09
N ALA A 37 -3.40 -1.57 -22.23
CA ALA A 37 -2.71 -0.76 -21.23
C ALA A 37 -1.30 -1.32 -20.94
N TRP A 38 -0.39 -0.40 -20.56
CA TRP A 38 0.98 -0.69 -20.11
C TRP A 38 1.31 0.16 -18.89
N ALA A 39 1.87 -0.48 -17.87
CA ALA A 39 2.31 0.16 -16.63
C ALA A 39 3.83 0.11 -16.52
N SER A 40 4.48 1.26 -16.49
CA SER A 40 5.94 1.38 -16.42
C SER A 40 6.37 2.07 -15.15
N ALA A 41 7.13 1.37 -14.31
CA ALA A 41 7.95 2.00 -13.28
C ALA A 41 9.21 2.57 -13.93
N THR A 42 9.39 3.89 -13.83
CA THR A 42 10.44 4.63 -14.55
C THR A 42 11.64 4.98 -13.68
N GLN A 43 11.71 4.42 -12.46
CA GLN A 43 12.79 4.63 -11.50
C GLN A 43 13.43 3.30 -11.10
N PHE A 44 14.73 3.28 -10.86
CA PHE A 44 15.50 2.12 -10.39
C PHE A 44 16.53 2.56 -9.33
N ARG A 45 16.69 1.84 -8.16
CA ARG A 45 17.59 2.22 -7.06
C ARG A 45 18.54 1.13 -6.53
N GLY A 46 18.34 -0.19 -6.77
CA GLY A 46 19.23 -1.33 -6.48
C GLY A 46 19.57 -1.62 -5.02
N LEU A 47 18.63 -1.45 -4.10
CA LEU A 47 18.89 -1.73 -2.68
C LEU A 47 19.26 -3.20 -2.40
N GLU A 48 18.79 -4.13 -3.22
CA GLU A 48 19.19 -5.54 -3.16
C GLU A 48 20.70 -5.70 -3.37
N LEU A 49 21.31 -4.91 -4.28
CA LEU A 49 22.74 -4.90 -4.53
C LEU A 49 23.52 -4.22 -3.40
N VAL A 50 22.96 -3.14 -2.84
CA VAL A 50 23.55 -2.42 -1.70
C VAL A 50 23.69 -3.31 -0.47
N LEU A 51 22.79 -4.29 -0.30
CA LEU A 51 22.78 -5.20 0.86
C LEU A 51 23.81 -6.32 0.75
N LYS A 52 24.27 -6.68 -0.46
CA LYS A 52 25.31 -7.73 -0.63
C LYS A 52 26.61 -7.37 0.10
N GLY A 53 27.17 -8.34 0.83
CA GLY A 53 28.39 -8.21 1.60
C GLY A 53 28.24 -7.49 2.95
N ARG A 54 27.04 -6.98 3.28
CA ARG A 54 26.77 -6.32 4.55
C ARG A 54 26.50 -7.30 5.68
N ASP A 55 26.58 -6.78 6.90
CA ASP A 55 26.17 -7.50 8.10
C ASP A 55 24.64 -7.70 8.10
N PRO A 56 24.15 -8.93 8.29
CA PRO A 56 22.69 -9.19 8.34
C PRO A 56 21.97 -8.40 9.42
N ARG A 57 22.63 -8.05 10.53
CA ARG A 57 22.03 -7.27 11.63
C ARG A 57 21.66 -5.84 11.21
N ASP A 58 22.28 -5.31 10.15
CA ASP A 58 22.01 -3.96 9.63
C ASP A 58 21.02 -3.97 8.46
N ALA A 59 20.65 -5.14 7.93
CA ALA A 59 19.82 -5.26 6.74
C ALA A 59 18.51 -4.47 6.84
N TRP A 60 17.85 -4.51 7.99
CA TRP A 60 16.59 -3.79 8.23
C TRP A 60 16.73 -2.27 8.07
N ALA A 61 17.86 -1.70 8.47
CA ALA A 61 18.09 -0.26 8.40
C ALA A 61 18.24 0.22 6.95
N PHE A 62 18.88 -0.57 6.09
CA PHE A 62 18.93 -0.29 4.65
C PHE A 62 17.59 -0.59 3.96
N ALA A 63 17.00 -1.76 4.21
CA ALA A 63 15.71 -2.16 3.64
C ALA A 63 14.61 -1.14 3.98
N GLN A 64 14.62 -0.59 5.19
CA GLN A 64 13.65 0.43 5.60
C GLN A 64 13.70 1.69 4.70
N ARG A 65 14.87 2.03 4.12
CA ARG A 65 15.03 3.18 3.21
C ARG A 65 14.45 2.94 1.83
N ILE A 66 13.91 1.75 1.59
CA ILE A 66 13.10 1.49 0.40
C ILE A 66 11.93 2.49 0.35
N CYS A 67 11.24 2.72 1.48
CA CYS A 67 10.10 3.64 1.52
C CYS A 67 9.99 4.39 2.84
N GLY A 68 9.77 5.70 2.76
CA GLY A 68 9.47 6.54 3.92
C GLY A 68 7.97 6.69 4.20
N VAL A 69 7.11 6.37 3.25
CA VAL A 69 5.64 6.39 3.41
C VAL A 69 5.20 5.17 4.20
N CYS A 70 5.48 3.96 3.73
CA CYS A 70 5.24 2.71 4.47
C CYS A 70 6.42 2.40 5.40
N THR A 71 6.73 3.29 6.30
CA THR A 71 8.02 3.46 6.98
C THR A 71 8.46 2.30 7.88
N VAL A 72 7.54 1.44 8.33
CA VAL A 72 7.80 0.32 9.25
C VAL A 72 8.01 -0.99 8.51
N VAL A 73 7.31 -1.19 7.40
CA VAL A 73 7.05 -2.52 6.83
C VAL A 73 8.31 -3.23 6.31
N HIS A 74 9.16 -2.51 5.58
CA HIS A 74 10.40 -3.11 5.05
C HIS A 74 11.40 -3.47 6.17
N ALA A 75 11.43 -2.69 7.26
CA ALA A 75 12.23 -3.05 8.42
C ALA A 75 11.74 -4.36 9.04
N VAL A 76 10.42 -4.49 9.27
CA VAL A 76 9.84 -5.69 9.88
C VAL A 76 10.02 -6.92 8.99
N ALA A 77 9.80 -6.81 7.67
CA ALA A 77 10.03 -7.92 6.75
C ALA A 77 11.51 -8.34 6.73
N SER A 78 12.43 -7.38 6.71
CA SER A 78 13.87 -7.65 6.76
C SER A 78 14.31 -8.27 8.08
N LEU A 79 13.81 -7.78 9.22
CA LEU A 79 14.06 -8.39 10.53
C LEU A 79 13.60 -9.84 10.56
N ARG A 80 12.36 -10.10 10.14
CA ARG A 80 11.80 -11.46 10.07
C ARG A 80 12.63 -12.37 9.19
N SER A 81 13.20 -11.88 8.06
CA SER A 81 14.04 -12.72 7.19
C SER A 81 15.36 -13.12 7.83
N VAL A 82 15.98 -12.22 8.57
CA VAL A 82 17.24 -12.51 9.30
C VAL A 82 16.96 -13.36 10.55
N GLU A 83 15.88 -13.05 11.28
CA GLU A 83 15.45 -13.82 12.44
C GLU A 83 15.10 -15.27 12.08
N ASP A 84 14.47 -15.49 10.91
CA ASP A 84 14.19 -16.82 10.37
C ASP A 84 15.48 -17.54 9.96
N ALA A 85 16.37 -16.88 9.21
CA ALA A 85 17.66 -17.45 8.79
C ALA A 85 18.53 -17.93 9.98
N LEU A 86 18.49 -17.20 11.09
CA LEU A 86 19.31 -17.46 12.27
C LEU A 86 18.54 -18.19 13.38
N ASP A 87 17.28 -18.56 13.15
CA ASP A 87 16.38 -19.17 14.14
C ASP A 87 16.31 -18.37 15.46
N ILE A 88 16.07 -17.07 15.36
CA ILE A 88 15.94 -16.15 16.50
C ILE A 88 14.46 -16.03 16.86
N LYS A 89 14.12 -16.31 18.12
CA LYS A 89 12.76 -16.12 18.66
C LYS A 89 12.71 -14.80 19.43
N ILE A 90 11.85 -13.90 18.99
CA ILE A 90 11.70 -12.59 19.66
C ILE A 90 10.81 -12.71 20.90
N PRO A 91 11.01 -11.85 21.93
CA PRO A 91 10.12 -11.78 23.09
C PRO A 91 8.69 -11.40 22.71
N ALA A 92 7.73 -11.84 23.52
CA ALA A 92 6.31 -11.54 23.29
C ALA A 92 6.02 -10.03 23.31
N GLN A 93 6.68 -9.28 24.18
CA GLN A 93 6.55 -7.81 24.22
C GLN A 93 7.03 -7.15 22.92
N ALA A 94 8.15 -7.63 22.35
CA ALA A 94 8.64 -7.13 21.06
C ALA A 94 7.62 -7.37 19.94
N ASN A 95 6.97 -8.56 19.93
CA ASN A 95 5.93 -8.87 18.95
C ASN A 95 4.72 -7.94 19.08
N LEU A 96 4.24 -7.67 20.30
CA LEU A 96 3.13 -6.75 20.57
C LEU A 96 3.46 -5.32 20.14
N ILE A 97 4.69 -4.84 20.44
CA ILE A 97 5.13 -3.51 20.02
C ILE A 97 5.20 -3.42 18.49
N ARG A 98 5.76 -4.44 17.81
CA ARG A 98 5.77 -4.48 16.34
C ARG A 98 4.34 -4.47 15.78
N ASN A 99 3.41 -5.23 16.37
CA ASN A 99 2.01 -5.23 15.94
C ASN A 99 1.33 -3.87 16.14
N LEU A 100 1.59 -3.17 17.24
CA LEU A 100 1.08 -1.80 17.47
C LEU A 100 1.64 -0.81 16.45
N MET A 101 2.94 -0.88 16.16
CA MET A 101 3.57 -0.02 15.15
C MET A 101 3.05 -0.30 13.74
N VAL A 102 2.92 -1.56 13.37
CA VAL A 102 2.36 -1.97 12.07
C VAL A 102 0.89 -1.57 11.98
N GLY A 103 0.08 -1.78 13.03
CA GLY A 103 -1.32 -1.38 13.08
C GLY A 103 -1.52 0.12 12.88
N MET A 104 -0.72 0.95 13.56
CA MET A 104 -0.76 2.40 13.35
C MET A 104 -0.33 2.79 11.94
N GLN A 105 0.69 2.11 11.36
CA GLN A 105 1.10 2.32 9.98
C GLN A 105 -0.05 2.07 9.00
N TYR A 106 -0.81 1.00 9.19
CA TYR A 106 -1.97 0.71 8.33
C TYR A 106 -3.03 1.80 8.40
N ILE A 107 -3.45 2.15 9.60
CA ILE A 107 -4.50 3.16 9.80
C ILE A 107 -4.06 4.50 9.23
N HIS A 108 -2.82 4.90 9.50
CA HIS A 108 -2.22 6.13 8.98
C HIS A 108 -2.20 6.11 7.45
N ASP A 109 -1.61 5.07 6.83
CA ASP A 109 -1.48 4.99 5.37
C ASP A 109 -2.84 4.99 4.67
N HIS A 110 -3.81 4.27 5.21
CA HIS A 110 -5.13 4.19 4.59
C HIS A 110 -5.93 5.50 4.66
N VAL A 111 -5.84 6.23 5.77
CA VAL A 111 -6.46 7.55 5.90
C VAL A 111 -5.77 8.57 4.98
N VAL A 112 -4.42 8.58 4.98
CA VAL A 112 -3.64 9.44 4.09
C VAL A 112 -3.92 9.12 2.62
N HIS A 113 -3.96 7.83 2.26
CA HIS A 113 -4.28 7.42 0.90
C HIS A 113 -5.68 7.90 0.50
N PHE A 114 -6.70 7.63 1.31
CA PHE A 114 -8.06 8.02 0.97
C PHE A 114 -8.17 9.53 0.75
N TYR A 115 -7.78 10.35 1.72
CA TYR A 115 -7.99 11.80 1.62
C TYR A 115 -7.00 12.48 0.68
N HIS A 116 -5.69 12.20 0.79
CA HIS A 116 -4.66 13.01 0.13
C HIS A 116 -4.21 12.47 -1.21
N LEU A 117 -4.45 11.19 -1.49
CA LEU A 117 -4.04 10.57 -2.75
C LEU A 117 -5.22 10.24 -3.67
N HIS A 118 -6.31 9.70 -3.14
CA HIS A 118 -7.40 9.11 -3.93
C HIS A 118 -8.69 9.95 -3.96
N ALA A 119 -9.03 10.65 -2.88
CA ALA A 119 -10.31 11.38 -2.80
C ALA A 119 -10.47 12.45 -3.88
N LEU A 120 -9.39 13.10 -4.32
CA LEU A 120 -9.43 14.12 -5.37
C LEU A 120 -9.81 13.57 -6.76
N ASP A 121 -9.89 12.25 -6.92
CA ASP A 121 -10.47 11.62 -8.12
C ASP A 121 -11.99 11.54 -8.08
N TRP A 122 -12.59 11.71 -6.90
CA TRP A 122 -14.03 11.57 -6.64
C TRP A 122 -14.68 12.87 -6.19
N VAL A 123 -13.91 13.78 -5.59
CA VAL A 123 -14.33 15.03 -4.95
C VAL A 123 -13.85 16.21 -5.79
N ASP A 124 -14.76 17.04 -6.27
CA ASP A 124 -14.45 18.29 -6.97
C ASP A 124 -14.30 19.44 -5.95
N VAL A 125 -13.05 19.81 -5.67
CA VAL A 125 -12.72 20.85 -4.68
C VAL A 125 -13.30 22.21 -5.05
N VAL A 126 -13.31 22.55 -6.33
CA VAL A 126 -13.84 23.86 -6.80
C VAL A 126 -15.36 23.90 -6.68
N SER A 127 -16.04 22.78 -6.86
CA SER A 127 -17.48 22.67 -6.66
C SER A 127 -17.91 22.97 -5.21
N ALA A 128 -17.05 22.73 -4.22
CA ALA A 128 -17.30 23.06 -2.81
C ALA A 128 -17.60 24.57 -2.57
N LEU A 129 -17.12 25.46 -3.46
CA LEU A 129 -17.41 26.90 -3.39
C LEU A 129 -18.89 27.24 -3.59
N LYS A 130 -19.66 26.35 -4.21
CA LYS A 130 -21.10 26.52 -4.48
C LYS A 130 -21.98 25.97 -3.36
N ALA A 131 -21.40 25.32 -2.35
CA ALA A 131 -22.14 24.67 -1.27
C ALA A 131 -22.78 25.69 -0.32
N ASP A 132 -23.92 25.32 0.26
CA ASP A 132 -24.46 25.98 1.45
C ASP A 132 -23.88 25.28 2.71
N PRO A 133 -23.09 25.99 3.55
CA PRO A 133 -22.51 25.43 4.77
C PRO A 133 -23.55 24.89 5.78
N VAL A 134 -24.75 25.44 5.83
CA VAL A 134 -25.82 24.96 6.72
C VAL A 134 -26.42 23.66 6.20
N ALA A 135 -26.62 23.57 4.89
CA ALA A 135 -27.04 22.32 4.26
C ALA A 135 -25.97 21.22 4.39
N ALA A 136 -24.68 21.58 4.25
CA ALA A 136 -23.55 20.67 4.48
C ALA A 136 -23.53 20.13 5.91
N GLU A 137 -23.73 20.99 6.93
CA GLU A 137 -23.84 20.56 8.34
C GLU A 137 -24.94 19.53 8.53
N LYS A 138 -26.12 19.79 8.00
CA LYS A 138 -27.28 18.88 8.12
C LYS A 138 -26.99 17.51 7.48
N ILE A 139 -26.34 17.49 6.31
CA ILE A 139 -25.94 16.25 5.64
C ILE A 139 -24.89 15.52 6.47
N ALA A 140 -23.82 16.22 6.90
CA ALA A 140 -22.72 15.63 7.65
C ALA A 140 -23.16 15.03 8.99
N GLN A 141 -24.04 15.73 9.73
CA GLN A 141 -24.63 15.22 10.97
C GLN A 141 -25.56 14.03 10.76
N GLY A 142 -26.16 13.91 9.58
CA GLY A 142 -26.93 12.72 9.19
C GLY A 142 -26.05 11.50 8.86
N ILE A 143 -24.78 11.72 8.55
CA ILE A 143 -23.80 10.67 8.22
C ILE A 143 -23.02 10.25 9.47
N SER A 144 -22.59 11.22 10.30
CA SER A 144 -21.71 10.99 11.45
C SER A 144 -21.94 12.02 12.57
N THR A 145 -21.71 11.57 13.82
CA THR A 145 -21.73 12.42 15.02
C THR A 145 -20.41 13.16 15.24
N TRP A 146 -19.56 13.32 14.20
CA TRP A 146 -18.28 14.01 14.34
C TRP A 146 -18.45 15.46 14.80
N PRO A 147 -17.74 15.91 15.87
CA PRO A 147 -18.01 17.22 16.49
C PRO A 147 -17.73 18.40 15.57
N ASN A 148 -16.80 18.26 14.61
CA ASN A 148 -16.43 19.35 13.69
C ASN A 148 -17.39 19.48 12.50
N ASN A 149 -18.42 18.63 12.40
CA ASN A 149 -19.46 18.74 11.38
C ASN A 149 -20.41 19.92 11.69
N THR A 150 -19.91 21.14 11.54
CA THR A 150 -20.64 22.39 11.84
C THR A 150 -20.58 23.37 10.67
N ALA A 151 -21.65 24.16 10.51
CA ALA A 151 -21.74 25.20 9.48
C ALA A 151 -20.59 26.23 9.60
N THR A 152 -20.17 26.54 10.82
CA THR A 152 -19.04 27.43 11.04
C THR A 152 -17.76 26.86 10.45
N ARG A 153 -17.44 25.60 10.77
CA ARG A 153 -16.25 24.91 10.22
C ARG A 153 -16.30 24.85 8.70
N PHE A 154 -17.45 24.49 8.13
CA PHE A 154 -17.61 24.40 6.67
C PHE A 154 -17.46 25.77 5.99
N ARG A 155 -17.93 26.84 6.61
CA ARG A 155 -17.74 28.21 6.10
C ARG A 155 -16.26 28.61 6.10
N ASP A 156 -15.53 28.33 7.18
CA ASP A 156 -14.10 28.61 7.27
C ASP A 156 -13.31 27.85 6.20
N VAL A 157 -13.62 26.58 5.96
CA VAL A 157 -13.03 25.78 4.90
C VAL A 157 -13.35 26.33 3.52
N GLN A 158 -14.60 26.71 3.27
CA GLN A 158 -15.03 27.28 2.00
C GLN A 158 -14.29 28.58 1.67
N GLU A 159 -14.11 29.49 2.66
CA GLU A 159 -13.33 30.72 2.47
C GLU A 159 -11.84 30.45 2.22
N ARG A 160 -11.28 29.41 2.86
CA ARG A 160 -9.90 28.97 2.59
C ARG A 160 -9.75 28.43 1.17
N VAL A 161 -10.66 27.60 0.70
CA VAL A 161 -10.66 27.12 -0.71
C VAL A 161 -10.81 28.27 -1.69
N LYS A 162 -11.70 29.22 -1.40
CA LYS A 162 -11.91 30.42 -2.22
C LYS A 162 -10.61 31.24 -2.34
N THR A 163 -9.85 31.39 -1.27
CA THR A 163 -8.55 32.06 -1.29
C THR A 163 -7.57 31.37 -2.22
N PHE A 164 -7.46 30.04 -2.18
CA PHE A 164 -6.62 29.29 -3.12
C PHE A 164 -7.05 29.49 -4.57
N VAL A 165 -8.33 29.34 -4.87
CA VAL A 165 -8.85 29.48 -6.23
C VAL A 165 -8.65 30.89 -6.76
N SER A 166 -8.90 31.92 -5.94
CA SER A 166 -8.75 33.33 -6.32
C SER A 166 -7.31 33.74 -6.56
N SER A 167 -6.36 33.12 -5.90
CA SER A 167 -4.93 33.39 -6.10
C SER A 167 -4.35 32.72 -7.35
N GLY A 168 -5.09 31.84 -8.02
CA GLY A 168 -4.61 31.00 -9.11
C GLY A 168 -3.60 29.93 -8.68
N GLN A 169 -3.33 29.82 -7.37
CA GLN A 169 -2.39 28.86 -6.80
C GLN A 169 -3.17 27.85 -5.95
N LEU A 170 -3.60 26.75 -6.58
CA LEU A 170 -4.41 25.74 -5.90
C LEU A 170 -3.61 24.93 -4.85
N GLY A 171 -2.28 25.10 -4.78
CA GLY A 171 -1.42 24.45 -3.79
C GLY A 171 -1.60 22.94 -3.80
N ILE A 172 -1.99 22.38 -2.64
CA ILE A 172 -2.24 20.93 -2.46
C ILE A 172 -3.37 20.39 -3.34
N PHE A 173 -4.18 21.23 -3.96
CA PHE A 173 -5.27 20.86 -4.87
C PHE A 173 -4.92 21.05 -6.35
N THR A 174 -3.66 21.27 -6.71
CA THR A 174 -3.26 21.57 -8.10
C THR A 174 -3.53 20.40 -9.04
N ASN A 175 -3.36 19.16 -8.59
CA ASN A 175 -3.43 17.97 -9.42
C ASN A 175 -4.84 17.34 -9.46
N GLY A 176 -5.84 18.11 -9.90
CA GLY A 176 -7.21 17.65 -10.09
C GLY A 176 -7.82 18.17 -11.39
N TYR A 177 -8.77 17.43 -11.93
CA TYR A 177 -9.49 17.79 -13.15
C TYR A 177 -10.82 18.48 -12.83
N TRP A 178 -10.79 19.61 -12.11
CA TRP A 178 -11.96 20.31 -11.59
C TRP A 178 -12.97 20.64 -12.71
N GLY A 179 -14.24 20.38 -12.42
CA GLY A 179 -15.33 20.54 -13.39
C GLY A 179 -15.44 19.43 -14.44
N HIS A 180 -14.66 18.33 -14.30
CA HIS A 180 -14.81 17.18 -15.19
C HIS A 180 -16.19 16.53 -15.01
N PRO A 181 -16.89 16.13 -16.12
CA PRO A 181 -18.26 15.58 -16.04
C PRO A 181 -18.36 14.24 -15.27
N ALA A 182 -17.25 13.56 -15.04
CA ALA A 182 -17.21 12.34 -14.24
C ALA A 182 -17.36 12.58 -12.73
N TYR A 183 -17.22 13.82 -12.22
CA TYR A 183 -17.56 14.14 -10.83
C TYR A 183 -19.06 14.17 -10.61
N LYS A 184 -19.54 13.47 -9.58
CA LYS A 184 -20.97 13.25 -9.31
C LYS A 184 -21.48 13.81 -7.98
N LEU A 185 -20.57 14.25 -7.10
CA LEU A 185 -20.94 14.71 -5.77
C LEU A 185 -21.61 16.09 -5.83
N PRO A 186 -22.70 16.32 -5.06
CA PRO A 186 -23.23 17.66 -4.88
C PRO A 186 -22.24 18.56 -4.14
N PRO A 187 -22.36 19.89 -4.28
CA PRO A 187 -21.44 20.85 -3.68
C PRO A 187 -21.23 20.66 -2.18
N GLU A 188 -22.30 20.38 -1.44
CA GLU A 188 -22.26 20.19 0.01
C GLU A 188 -21.41 18.97 0.41
N VAL A 189 -21.52 17.86 -0.32
CA VAL A 189 -20.73 16.65 -0.05
C VAL A 189 -19.26 16.89 -0.43
N ASN A 190 -18.98 17.63 -1.50
CA ASN A 190 -17.64 18.08 -1.83
C ASN A 190 -17.03 18.92 -0.68
N LEU A 191 -17.79 19.85 -0.12
CA LEU A 191 -17.34 20.70 0.99
C LEU A 191 -17.05 19.89 2.26
N ILE A 192 -17.90 18.92 2.61
CA ILE A 192 -17.67 18.00 3.74
C ILE A 192 -16.35 17.24 3.52
N ALA A 193 -16.18 16.62 2.36
CA ALA A 193 -14.99 15.85 2.05
C ALA A 193 -13.70 16.70 2.07
N VAL A 194 -13.73 17.94 1.58
CA VAL A 194 -12.61 18.88 1.64
C VAL A 194 -12.32 19.29 3.09
N SER A 195 -13.34 19.49 3.93
CA SER A 195 -13.13 19.76 5.36
C SER A 195 -12.40 18.62 6.05
N HIS A 196 -12.84 17.39 5.83
CA HIS A 196 -12.24 16.20 6.41
C HIS A 196 -10.84 15.90 5.83
N TYR A 197 -10.58 16.22 4.56
CA TYR A 197 -9.25 16.22 3.96
C TYR A 197 -8.26 17.08 4.76
N LEU A 198 -8.66 18.31 5.11
CA LEU A 198 -7.83 19.22 5.89
C LEU A 198 -7.64 18.75 7.35
N GLU A 199 -8.67 18.15 7.95
CA GLU A 199 -8.55 17.54 9.27
C GLU A 199 -7.62 16.33 9.29
N ALA A 200 -7.65 15.50 8.25
CA ALA A 200 -6.76 14.37 8.09
C ALA A 200 -5.28 14.78 8.00
N LEU A 201 -4.96 15.97 7.44
CA LEU A 201 -3.60 16.53 7.42
C LEU A 201 -3.04 16.80 8.83
N ASP A 202 -3.88 17.25 9.74
CA ASP A 202 -3.47 17.48 11.13
C ASP A 202 -3.46 16.17 11.93
N TRP A 203 -4.47 15.33 11.75
CA TRP A 203 -4.62 14.04 12.41
C TRP A 203 -3.43 13.10 12.12
N GLN A 204 -3.01 12.97 10.86
CA GLN A 204 -1.94 12.06 10.46
C GLN A 204 -0.60 12.38 11.15
N ARG A 205 -0.32 13.65 11.37
CA ARG A 205 0.89 14.14 12.04
C ARG A 205 0.94 13.73 13.51
N ASP A 206 -0.24 13.58 14.14
CA ASP A 206 -0.32 13.23 15.56
C ASP A 206 -0.23 11.71 15.78
N VAL A 207 -0.95 10.90 15.01
CA VAL A 207 -1.03 9.46 15.27
C VAL A 207 0.30 8.74 15.04
N VAL A 208 1.15 9.23 14.13
CA VAL A 208 2.49 8.67 13.89
C VAL A 208 3.47 8.86 15.04
N LYS A 209 3.12 9.67 16.06
CA LYS A 209 3.90 9.79 17.30
C LYS A 209 4.08 8.46 18.03
N LEU A 210 3.15 7.50 17.80
CA LEU A 210 3.30 6.13 18.30
C LEU A 210 4.60 5.48 17.80
N HIS A 211 4.97 5.68 16.54
CA HIS A 211 6.26 5.21 16.00
C HIS A 211 7.45 5.86 16.68
N THR A 212 7.33 7.14 17.05
CA THR A 212 8.38 7.86 17.78
C THR A 212 8.53 7.33 19.21
N ILE A 213 7.44 7.01 19.88
CA ILE A 213 7.46 6.44 21.24
C ILE A 213 8.18 5.09 21.25
N PHE A 214 7.87 4.20 20.33
CA PHE A 214 8.44 2.85 20.30
C PHE A 214 9.78 2.76 19.54
N GLY A 215 10.01 3.61 18.56
CA GLY A 215 11.18 3.53 17.68
C GLY A 215 12.05 4.78 17.65
N GLY A 216 11.78 5.79 18.50
CA GLY A 216 12.59 6.99 18.67
C GLY A 216 12.41 8.07 17.61
N LYS A 217 11.79 7.78 16.48
CA LYS A 217 11.52 8.72 15.36
C LYS A 217 10.45 8.24 14.39
N ASN A 218 9.93 9.15 13.58
CA ASN A 218 9.15 8.89 12.38
C ASN A 218 9.52 9.96 11.31
N PRO A 219 9.79 9.61 10.04
CA PRO A 219 9.84 8.24 9.49
C PRO A 219 11.09 7.45 9.92
N HIS A 220 11.11 6.17 9.53
CA HIS A 220 12.21 5.24 9.75
C HIS A 220 12.54 4.99 11.24
N PRO A 221 11.57 4.50 12.05
CA PRO A 221 11.80 4.17 13.44
C PRO A 221 12.87 3.10 13.60
N ASN A 222 13.55 3.07 14.74
CA ASN A 222 14.63 2.13 15.00
C ASN A 222 14.07 0.76 15.42
N PHE A 223 14.74 -0.27 14.96
CA PHE A 223 14.52 -1.67 15.30
C PHE A 223 15.84 -2.36 15.64
N ILE A 224 15.77 -3.62 16.03
CA ILE A 224 16.93 -4.48 16.24
C ILE A 224 16.55 -5.93 15.89
N VAL A 225 17.49 -6.69 15.31
CA VAL A 225 17.34 -8.14 15.12
C VAL A 225 17.20 -8.80 16.48
N GLY A 226 16.21 -9.65 16.64
CA GLY A 226 15.88 -10.28 17.92
C GLY A 226 14.86 -9.54 18.78
N GLY A 227 14.24 -8.45 18.26
CA GLY A 227 13.17 -7.77 19.00
C GLY A 227 13.00 -6.29 18.68
N MET A 228 12.92 -5.49 19.74
CA MET A 228 12.80 -4.04 19.71
C MET A 228 13.98 -3.38 20.43
N ALA A 229 14.44 -2.25 19.91
CA ALA A 229 15.56 -1.50 20.48
C ALA A 229 15.19 -0.76 21.77
N SER A 230 13.93 -0.35 21.93
CA SER A 230 13.46 0.43 23.08
C SER A 230 13.16 -0.48 24.27
N PRO A 231 13.82 -0.30 25.41
CA PRO A 231 13.54 -1.07 26.63
C PRO A 231 12.26 -0.58 27.31
N ILE A 232 11.63 -1.45 28.10
CA ILE A 232 10.51 -1.10 28.98
C ILE A 232 11.06 -0.91 30.40
N ASN A 233 10.88 0.30 30.93
CA ASN A 233 11.17 0.62 32.34
C ASN A 233 10.23 1.75 32.78
N LEU A 234 9.30 1.43 33.69
CA LEU A 234 8.23 2.34 34.07
C LEU A 234 8.73 3.59 34.81
N ASP A 235 9.92 3.54 35.40
CA ASP A 235 10.50 4.61 36.23
C ASP A 235 11.53 5.46 35.46
N ALA A 236 11.92 5.07 34.24
CA ALA A 236 12.96 5.76 33.48
C ALA A 236 12.37 6.59 32.32
N ARG A 237 12.71 7.87 32.24
CA ARG A 237 12.16 8.82 31.22
C ARG A 237 12.54 8.48 29.79
N ALA A 238 13.70 7.86 29.55
CA ALA A 238 14.20 7.57 28.22
C ALA A 238 13.78 6.18 27.69
N THR A 239 12.78 5.56 28.29
CA THR A 239 12.30 4.22 27.96
C THR A 239 10.80 4.23 27.72
N ILE A 240 10.24 3.07 27.36
CA ILE A 240 8.79 2.87 27.38
C ILE A 240 8.36 2.84 28.85
N ASN A 241 7.73 3.91 29.29
CA ASN A 241 7.32 4.14 30.68
C ASN A 241 5.81 4.37 30.80
N ALA A 242 5.32 4.67 32.02
CA ALA A 242 3.90 4.84 32.29
C ALA A 242 3.28 6.00 31.49
N ASP A 243 4.00 7.12 31.34
CA ASP A 243 3.53 8.29 30.59
C ASP A 243 3.44 7.97 29.10
N SER A 244 4.48 7.37 28.53
CA SER A 244 4.49 6.97 27.11
C SER A 244 3.40 5.93 26.80
N LEU A 245 3.10 5.00 27.71
CA LEU A 245 2.00 4.05 27.53
C LEU A 245 0.62 4.74 27.56
N THR A 246 0.47 5.78 28.40
CA THR A 246 -0.74 6.61 28.43
C THR A 246 -0.92 7.36 27.11
N ASP A 247 0.16 7.93 26.58
CA ASP A 247 0.15 8.58 25.25
C ASP A 247 -0.22 7.60 24.15
N VAL A 248 0.37 6.40 24.14
CA VAL A 248 0.03 5.34 23.16
C VAL A 248 -1.46 5.02 23.20
N LYS A 249 -2.06 4.87 24.38
CA LYS A 249 -3.51 4.62 24.52
C LYS A 249 -4.34 5.75 23.91
N SER A 250 -3.95 6.99 24.19
CA SER A 250 -4.63 8.18 23.65
C SER A 250 -4.52 8.25 22.12
N LEU A 251 -3.36 7.93 21.55
CA LEU A 251 -3.15 7.90 20.10
C LEU A 251 -3.98 6.81 19.42
N ILE A 252 -4.09 5.61 20.01
CA ILE A 252 -4.94 4.53 19.52
C ILE A 252 -6.41 4.96 19.53
N ALA A 253 -6.89 5.54 20.64
CA ALA A 253 -8.27 6.02 20.73
C ALA A 253 -8.57 7.11 19.69
N ARG A 254 -7.65 8.05 19.48
CA ARG A 254 -7.78 9.10 18.47
C ARG A 254 -7.79 8.54 17.04
N ALA A 255 -6.97 7.52 16.78
CA ALA A 255 -6.94 6.86 15.48
C ALA A 255 -8.27 6.14 15.21
N GLN A 256 -8.78 5.39 16.19
CA GLN A 256 -10.07 4.69 16.07
C GLN A 256 -11.23 5.66 15.87
N ASP A 257 -11.29 6.74 16.68
CA ASP A 257 -12.38 7.73 16.61
C ASP A 257 -12.45 8.39 15.21
N PHE A 258 -11.31 8.76 14.65
CA PHE A 258 -11.27 9.34 13.30
C PHE A 258 -11.66 8.34 12.21
N VAL A 259 -11.18 7.09 12.29
CA VAL A 259 -11.53 6.04 11.32
C VAL A 259 -13.02 5.75 11.36
N GLU A 260 -13.61 5.54 12.55
CA GLU A 260 -15.00 5.10 12.67
C GLU A 260 -16.02 6.24 12.46
N ARG A 261 -15.64 7.49 12.78
CA ARG A 261 -16.56 8.64 12.75
C ARG A 261 -16.34 9.60 11.59
N VAL A 262 -15.20 9.52 10.88
CA VAL A 262 -14.90 10.40 9.75
C VAL A 262 -14.61 9.58 8.50
N TYR A 263 -13.52 8.81 8.49
CA TYR A 263 -13.06 8.14 7.28
C TYR A 263 -14.06 7.11 6.74
N TRP A 264 -14.52 6.20 7.59
CA TRP A 264 -15.46 5.14 7.17
C TRP A 264 -16.82 5.68 6.70
N PRO A 265 -17.48 6.60 7.42
CA PRO A 265 -18.70 7.26 6.96
C PRO A 265 -18.52 8.02 5.64
N ASP A 266 -17.43 8.77 5.46
CA ASP A 266 -17.15 9.52 4.24
C ASP A 266 -17.00 8.58 3.04
N LEU A 267 -16.25 7.48 3.21
CA LEU A 267 -16.06 6.49 2.17
C LEU A 267 -17.40 5.92 1.69
N LEU A 268 -18.26 5.50 2.61
CA LEU A 268 -19.58 4.97 2.27
C LEU A 268 -20.48 6.03 1.59
N ALA A 269 -20.45 7.25 2.09
CA ALA A 269 -21.23 8.36 1.52
C ALA A 269 -20.79 8.65 0.08
N ILE A 270 -19.48 8.82 -0.16
CA ILE A 270 -18.91 9.06 -1.48
C ILE A 270 -19.20 7.89 -2.41
N ALA A 271 -18.93 6.64 -1.98
CA ALA A 271 -19.17 5.44 -2.77
C ALA A 271 -20.63 5.31 -3.24
N SER A 272 -21.57 5.80 -2.45
CA SER A 272 -23.00 5.74 -2.80
C SER A 272 -23.36 6.49 -4.09
N TYR A 273 -22.58 7.52 -4.45
CA TYR A 273 -22.74 8.30 -5.70
C TYR A 273 -22.06 7.66 -6.90
N TYR A 274 -21.13 6.72 -6.67
CA TYR A 274 -20.27 6.12 -7.70
C TYR A 274 -20.46 4.60 -7.82
N LYS A 275 -21.66 4.09 -7.59
CA LYS A 275 -21.95 2.64 -7.62
C LYS A 275 -21.67 1.98 -8.97
N ASP A 276 -21.71 2.73 -10.07
CA ASP A 276 -21.30 2.26 -11.39
C ASP A 276 -19.85 1.78 -11.43
N TRP A 277 -18.98 2.31 -10.57
CA TRP A 277 -17.59 1.86 -10.41
C TRP A 277 -17.43 0.51 -9.68
N ALA A 278 -18.51 -0.06 -9.21
CA ALA A 278 -18.56 -1.43 -8.67
C ALA A 278 -18.48 -2.52 -9.76
N ALA A 279 -18.48 -2.14 -11.04
CA ALA A 279 -18.36 -3.06 -12.19
C ALA A 279 -17.20 -2.69 -13.12
N ILE A 280 -16.27 -1.84 -12.68
CA ILE A 280 -15.15 -1.31 -13.48
C ILE A 280 -13.84 -1.68 -12.80
N GLY A 281 -12.86 -2.15 -13.56
CA GLY A 281 -11.51 -2.35 -13.09
C GLY A 281 -11.30 -3.60 -12.24
N GLY A 282 -11.90 -4.74 -12.60
CA GLY A 282 -11.86 -5.99 -11.83
C GLY A 282 -10.52 -6.74 -11.81
N GLY A 283 -9.63 -6.45 -12.74
CA GLY A 283 -8.26 -6.97 -12.77
C GLY A 283 -8.14 -8.47 -13.08
N THR A 284 -7.08 -9.10 -12.54
CA THR A 284 -6.69 -10.49 -12.89
C THR A 284 -7.63 -11.56 -12.34
N GLY A 285 -8.41 -11.24 -11.31
CA GLY A 285 -9.29 -12.21 -10.64
C GLY A 285 -8.57 -13.20 -9.71
N ASN A 286 -7.27 -13.05 -9.51
CA ASN A 286 -6.47 -13.87 -8.60
C ASN A 286 -5.92 -13.00 -7.47
N TYR A 287 -6.07 -13.44 -6.22
CA TYR A 287 -5.78 -12.66 -5.02
C TYR A 287 -4.91 -13.44 -4.06
N LEU A 288 -3.86 -12.80 -3.53
CA LEU A 288 -2.89 -13.39 -2.63
C LEU A 288 -2.75 -12.57 -1.35
N SER A 289 -2.81 -13.24 -0.21
CA SER A 289 -2.44 -12.72 1.11
C SER A 289 -1.42 -13.66 1.75
N TYR A 290 -0.29 -13.12 2.22
CA TYR A 290 0.68 -13.94 2.97
C TYR A 290 0.19 -14.26 4.38
N GLY A 291 -0.76 -13.49 4.88
CA GLY A 291 -1.17 -13.49 6.27
C GLY A 291 -0.23 -12.66 7.14
N ASP A 292 -0.78 -12.01 8.16
CA ASP A 292 0.02 -11.24 9.11
C ASP A 292 -0.66 -11.09 10.46
N LEU A 293 0.09 -10.51 11.40
CA LEU A 293 -0.28 -10.36 12.79
C LEU A 293 -0.56 -11.71 13.42
N PRO A 294 0.51 -12.47 13.73
CA PRO A 294 0.34 -13.74 14.41
C PRO A 294 -0.34 -13.51 15.78
N LYS A 295 -1.39 -14.26 16.06
CA LYS A 295 -2.11 -14.20 17.34
C LYS A 295 -1.24 -14.68 18.50
N THR A 296 -0.28 -15.56 18.19
CA THR A 296 0.75 -16.01 19.14
C THR A 296 2.13 -15.84 18.53
N ASN A 297 3.12 -15.54 19.36
CA ASN A 297 4.51 -15.36 18.89
C ASN A 297 5.00 -16.61 18.14
N GLY A 298 5.42 -16.42 16.88
CA GLY A 298 5.85 -17.48 15.98
C GLY A 298 4.74 -18.40 15.46
N GLY A 299 3.47 -18.13 15.78
CA GLY A 299 2.32 -18.88 15.30
C GLY A 299 1.98 -18.59 13.84
N LYS A 300 1.26 -19.53 13.21
CA LYS A 300 0.72 -19.38 11.85
C LYS A 300 -0.79 -19.06 11.83
N ASP A 301 -1.39 -18.84 13.00
CA ASP A 301 -2.75 -18.31 13.13
C ASP A 301 -2.66 -16.79 13.17
N TYR A 302 -3.17 -16.15 12.14
CA TYR A 302 -3.05 -14.72 11.89
C TYR A 302 -4.40 -14.02 12.05
N TYR A 303 -4.37 -12.75 12.47
CA TYR A 303 -5.55 -11.88 12.41
C TYR A 303 -5.99 -11.60 10.97
N PHE A 304 -5.05 -11.51 10.03
CA PHE A 304 -5.31 -11.49 8.59
C PHE A 304 -4.86 -12.81 7.98
N PRO A 305 -5.79 -13.68 7.53
CA PRO A 305 -5.46 -15.03 7.08
C PRO A 305 -4.55 -15.07 5.86
N SER A 306 -3.68 -16.08 5.84
CA SER A 306 -2.87 -16.45 4.68
C SER A 306 -3.69 -17.29 3.70
N GLY A 307 -3.48 -17.07 2.40
CA GLY A 307 -4.09 -17.89 1.37
C GLY A 307 -4.22 -17.22 0.02
N VAL A 308 -4.81 -17.96 -0.90
CA VAL A 308 -5.00 -17.55 -2.30
C VAL A 308 -6.45 -17.79 -2.71
N VAL A 309 -7.06 -16.78 -3.32
CA VAL A 309 -8.36 -16.88 -4.02
C VAL A 309 -8.09 -16.81 -5.51
N MET A 310 -8.49 -17.82 -6.26
CA MET A 310 -8.27 -17.94 -7.71
C MET A 310 -9.56 -17.72 -8.48
N ASN A 311 -9.47 -17.04 -9.60
CA ASN A 311 -10.57 -16.85 -10.56
C ASN A 311 -11.85 -16.26 -9.92
N LYS A 312 -11.71 -15.37 -8.92
CA LYS A 312 -12.83 -14.77 -8.15
C LYS A 312 -13.69 -15.81 -7.40
N ASP A 313 -13.19 -17.04 -7.20
CA ASP A 313 -13.92 -18.12 -6.51
C ASP A 313 -13.82 -17.97 -4.98
N LEU A 314 -14.82 -17.34 -4.37
CA LEU A 314 -14.90 -17.14 -2.91
C LEU A 314 -15.38 -18.39 -2.14
N SER A 315 -15.62 -19.50 -2.81
CA SER A 315 -16.06 -20.75 -2.14
C SER A 315 -14.93 -21.50 -1.46
N LYS A 316 -13.67 -21.19 -1.81
CA LYS A 316 -12.48 -21.86 -1.26
C LYS A 316 -11.26 -20.94 -1.21
N VAL A 317 -10.39 -21.23 -0.25
CA VAL A 317 -9.04 -20.65 -0.16
C VAL A 317 -8.01 -21.74 -0.42
N VAL A 318 -7.09 -21.47 -1.34
CA VAL A 318 -5.93 -22.35 -1.57
C VAL A 318 -4.84 -21.96 -0.55
N PRO A 319 -4.23 -22.91 0.15
CA PRO A 319 -3.09 -22.61 1.03
C PRO A 319 -1.94 -21.94 0.26
N PHE A 320 -1.36 -20.91 0.87
CA PHE A 320 -0.18 -20.25 0.32
C PHE A 320 1.09 -21.03 0.65
N ASP A 321 1.94 -21.23 -0.35
CA ASP A 321 3.31 -21.77 -0.22
C ASP A 321 4.29 -20.85 -0.95
N GLN A 322 5.28 -20.31 -0.24
CA GLN A 322 6.27 -19.41 -0.81
C GLN A 322 7.09 -20.04 -1.96
N ALA A 323 7.21 -21.37 -2.01
CA ALA A 323 7.88 -22.08 -3.10
C ALA A 323 7.23 -21.84 -4.47
N GLY A 324 5.95 -21.43 -4.49
CA GLY A 324 5.25 -21.08 -5.72
C GLY A 324 5.57 -19.70 -6.29
N ILE A 325 6.35 -18.87 -5.59
CA ILE A 325 6.70 -17.53 -6.04
C ILE A 325 7.89 -17.57 -6.99
N THR A 326 7.74 -16.96 -8.15
CA THR A 326 8.84 -16.74 -9.10
C THR A 326 8.75 -15.34 -9.71
N GLU A 327 9.89 -14.76 -10.09
CA GLU A 327 9.96 -13.49 -10.80
C GLU A 327 10.46 -13.67 -12.22
N GLN A 328 9.79 -13.04 -13.19
CA GLN A 328 10.16 -12.99 -14.60
C GLN A 328 10.61 -11.57 -14.98
N ILE A 329 11.46 -11.48 -16.00
CA ILE A 329 12.02 -10.21 -16.49
C ILE A 329 11.80 -9.98 -17.99
N HIS A 330 10.90 -10.74 -18.61
CA HIS A 330 10.64 -10.67 -20.06
C HIS A 330 10.41 -9.22 -20.54
N SER A 331 9.54 -8.48 -19.84
CA SER A 331 9.23 -7.07 -20.15
C SER A 331 9.96 -6.07 -19.27
N ALA A 332 10.87 -6.53 -18.39
CA ALA A 332 11.58 -5.66 -17.45
C ALA A 332 13.05 -5.46 -17.86
N TRP A 333 13.59 -4.25 -17.62
CA TRP A 333 14.97 -3.86 -17.97
C TRP A 333 16.04 -4.52 -17.10
N TYR A 334 16.01 -5.85 -17.03
CA TYR A 334 17.00 -6.68 -16.35
C TYR A 334 17.48 -7.77 -17.29
N GLU A 335 18.58 -8.44 -16.94
CA GLU A 335 19.03 -9.68 -17.56
C GLU A 335 19.34 -10.74 -16.50
N TYR A 336 19.08 -12.00 -16.82
CA TYR A 336 19.44 -13.18 -16.05
C TYR A 336 20.52 -13.98 -16.78
N GLU A 337 21.50 -14.54 -16.04
CA GLU A 337 22.58 -15.37 -16.62
C GLU A 337 22.04 -16.54 -17.44
N GLY A 338 20.93 -17.10 -17.01
CA GLY A 338 20.31 -18.23 -17.70
C GLY A 338 19.31 -17.87 -18.79
N GLY A 339 19.20 -16.60 -19.19
CA GLY A 339 18.28 -16.10 -20.21
C GLY A 339 17.02 -15.43 -19.64
N ASN A 340 16.49 -14.46 -20.39
CA ASN A 340 15.43 -13.55 -19.93
C ASN A 340 14.04 -14.19 -19.81
N ASP A 341 13.84 -15.40 -20.33
CA ASP A 341 12.57 -16.14 -20.25
C ASP A 341 12.49 -17.04 -19.00
N LYS A 342 13.54 -17.06 -18.17
CA LYS A 342 13.52 -17.79 -16.90
C LYS A 342 12.61 -17.11 -15.90
N ALA A 343 12.02 -17.94 -15.04
CA ALA A 343 11.30 -17.53 -13.84
C ALA A 343 12.14 -18.00 -12.62
N LEU A 344 12.72 -17.06 -11.88
CA LEU A 344 13.59 -17.38 -10.74
C LEU A 344 12.82 -17.23 -9.43
N HIS A 345 12.95 -18.21 -8.53
CA HIS A 345 12.53 -18.04 -7.15
C HIS A 345 13.41 -17.00 -6.45
N PRO A 346 12.90 -16.18 -5.51
CA PRO A 346 13.70 -15.14 -4.84
C PRO A 346 14.99 -15.65 -4.16
N TRP A 347 15.07 -16.91 -3.72
CA TRP A 347 16.32 -17.53 -3.26
C TRP A 347 17.44 -17.52 -4.30
N GLU A 348 17.07 -17.61 -5.57
CA GLU A 348 17.96 -17.67 -6.73
C GLU A 348 17.89 -16.37 -7.54
N GLY A 349 17.18 -15.36 -7.00
CA GLY A 349 16.89 -14.11 -7.69
C GLY A 349 18.17 -13.34 -8.03
N GLU A 350 18.18 -12.76 -9.23
CA GLU A 350 19.24 -11.91 -9.74
C GLU A 350 18.74 -10.49 -9.93
N THR A 351 19.61 -9.51 -9.66
CA THR A 351 19.33 -8.09 -9.89
C THR A 351 20.45 -7.50 -10.73
N LYS A 352 20.37 -7.70 -12.06
CA LYS A 352 21.31 -7.17 -13.03
C LYS A 352 20.59 -6.25 -13.99
N ALA A 353 20.81 -4.94 -13.85
CA ALA A 353 20.17 -3.92 -14.67
C ALA A 353 20.64 -4.00 -16.14
N ALA A 354 19.69 -3.93 -17.07
CA ALA A 354 19.93 -3.92 -18.50
C ALA A 354 18.88 -3.05 -19.21
N TYR A 355 19.10 -1.73 -19.21
CA TYR A 355 18.23 -0.78 -19.89
C TYR A 355 18.39 -0.89 -21.41
N THR A 356 17.28 -1.10 -22.13
CA THR A 356 17.27 -1.30 -23.57
C THR A 356 16.42 -0.27 -24.34
N GLY A 357 16.12 0.86 -23.72
CA GLY A 357 15.31 1.93 -24.31
C GLY A 357 13.84 1.91 -23.85
N PRO A 358 13.05 2.90 -24.29
CA PRO A 358 13.39 3.92 -25.31
C PRO A 358 14.39 4.97 -24.83
N ASP A 359 15.17 5.53 -25.76
CA ASP A 359 16.04 6.68 -25.51
C ASP A 359 15.22 7.97 -25.49
N ALA A 360 15.67 8.94 -24.69
CA ALA A 360 15.03 10.26 -24.63
C ALA A 360 15.28 11.09 -25.91
N PRO A 361 14.33 11.94 -26.33
CA PRO A 361 12.98 12.13 -25.79
C PRO A 361 12.02 11.05 -26.28
N TRP A 362 11.44 10.30 -25.34
CA TRP A 362 10.53 9.19 -25.65
C TRP A 362 9.06 9.64 -25.58
N THR A 363 8.38 9.51 -26.70
CA THR A 363 6.95 9.82 -26.78
C THR A 363 6.09 8.67 -26.28
N TYR A 364 6.45 7.43 -26.67
CA TYR A 364 5.74 6.21 -26.29
C TYR A 364 6.69 5.09 -25.87
N LEU A 365 6.22 4.22 -25.00
CA LEU A 365 6.91 2.98 -24.67
C LEU A 365 7.02 2.08 -25.92
N GLN A 366 8.09 1.28 -25.96
CA GLN A 366 8.25 0.22 -26.95
C GLN A 366 7.56 -1.04 -26.41
N ASP A 367 6.24 -1.09 -26.55
CA ASP A 367 5.34 -2.06 -25.93
C ASP A 367 5.56 -3.54 -26.36
N GLU A 368 6.27 -3.78 -27.46
CA GLU A 368 6.71 -5.12 -27.89
C GLU A 368 8.08 -5.52 -27.31
N LYS A 369 8.70 -4.67 -26.50
CA LYS A 369 10.02 -4.86 -25.87
C LYS A 369 9.92 -4.73 -24.36
N LYS A 370 11.08 -4.60 -23.71
CA LYS A 370 11.14 -4.24 -22.28
C LYS A 370 10.69 -2.79 -22.11
N TYR A 371 9.78 -2.55 -21.14
CA TYR A 371 9.17 -1.24 -20.98
C TYR A 371 9.09 -0.74 -19.54
N THR A 372 9.64 -1.49 -18.57
CA THR A 372 9.55 -1.12 -17.14
C THR A 372 10.76 -1.60 -16.35
N TRP A 373 11.04 -0.94 -15.21
CA TRP A 373 11.96 -1.47 -14.19
C TRP A 373 11.30 -2.46 -13.23
N MET A 374 10.02 -2.72 -13.35
CA MET A 374 9.31 -3.66 -12.49
C MET A 374 9.48 -5.09 -13.00
N LYS A 375 9.97 -6.00 -12.15
CA LYS A 375 9.93 -7.44 -12.42
C LYS A 375 8.48 -7.94 -12.43
N ALA A 376 8.23 -9.11 -12.95
CA ALA A 376 6.91 -9.74 -13.00
C ALA A 376 6.83 -10.94 -12.06
N PRO A 377 6.51 -10.75 -10.76
CA PRO A 377 6.25 -11.86 -9.88
C PRO A 377 4.98 -12.62 -10.30
N ARG A 378 5.05 -13.93 -10.15
CA ARG A 378 3.97 -14.89 -10.44
C ARG A 378 3.88 -15.91 -9.30
N TYR A 379 2.68 -16.30 -8.96
CA TYR A 379 2.42 -17.40 -8.04
C TYR A 379 1.91 -18.59 -8.84
N ASN A 380 2.69 -19.69 -8.84
CA ASN A 380 2.43 -20.85 -9.71
C ASN A 380 2.14 -20.44 -11.17
N GLY A 381 2.95 -19.51 -11.70
CA GLY A 381 2.84 -18.99 -13.05
C GLY A 381 1.67 -18.01 -13.29
N LYS A 382 0.92 -17.61 -12.27
CA LYS A 382 -0.23 -16.70 -12.42
C LYS A 382 0.06 -15.32 -11.81
N PRO A 383 -0.40 -14.22 -12.45
CA PRO A 383 -0.38 -12.89 -11.86
C PRO A 383 -1.35 -12.83 -10.68
N MET A 384 -0.93 -12.17 -9.61
CA MET A 384 -1.72 -12.04 -8.39
C MET A 384 -1.92 -10.58 -8.05
N GLU A 385 -3.15 -10.21 -7.68
CA GLU A 385 -3.43 -8.96 -7.00
C GLU A 385 -3.21 -9.13 -5.49
N VAL A 386 -2.55 -8.17 -4.87
CA VAL A 386 -2.28 -8.13 -3.44
C VAL A 386 -2.80 -6.81 -2.85
N GLY A 387 -3.01 -6.77 -1.55
CA GLY A 387 -3.43 -5.57 -0.84
C GLY A 387 -4.73 -5.73 -0.06
N PRO A 388 -5.37 -4.61 0.32
CA PRO A 388 -6.60 -4.62 1.12
C PRO A 388 -7.69 -5.52 0.56
N LEU A 389 -7.95 -5.45 -0.76
CA LEU A 389 -8.95 -6.30 -1.38
C LEU A 389 -8.59 -7.80 -1.27
N ALA A 390 -7.35 -8.17 -1.55
CA ALA A 390 -6.89 -9.55 -1.45
C ALA A 390 -7.06 -10.09 -0.01
N ARG A 391 -6.66 -9.32 1.01
CA ARG A 391 -6.83 -9.70 2.43
C ARG A 391 -8.29 -9.89 2.80
N MET A 392 -9.16 -8.97 2.38
CA MET A 392 -10.60 -9.07 2.66
C MET A 392 -11.22 -10.28 1.95
N LEU A 393 -10.86 -10.56 0.69
CA LEU A 393 -11.38 -11.69 -0.06
C LEU A 393 -10.89 -13.03 0.50
N VAL A 394 -9.60 -13.14 0.83
CA VAL A 394 -9.04 -14.35 1.46
C VAL A 394 -9.68 -14.59 2.83
N GLY A 395 -9.80 -13.56 3.66
CA GLY A 395 -10.45 -13.66 4.96
C GLY A 395 -11.94 -14.00 4.86
N TYR A 396 -12.65 -13.40 3.90
CA TYR A 396 -14.06 -13.71 3.64
C TYR A 396 -14.26 -15.16 3.20
N ALA A 397 -13.46 -15.62 2.25
CA ALA A 397 -13.53 -17.00 1.74
C ALA A 397 -13.08 -18.03 2.79
N ALA A 398 -12.11 -17.67 3.65
CA ALA A 398 -11.68 -18.50 4.79
C ALA A 398 -12.71 -18.57 5.94
N GLY A 399 -13.78 -17.77 5.87
CA GLY A 399 -14.82 -17.76 6.90
C GLY A 399 -14.49 -16.92 8.14
N HIS A 400 -13.50 -16.02 8.06
CA HIS A 400 -13.13 -15.14 9.16
C HIS A 400 -14.31 -14.24 9.56
N LYS A 401 -14.76 -14.38 10.79
CA LYS A 401 -16.05 -13.80 11.23
C LYS A 401 -16.09 -12.28 11.09
N GLU A 402 -15.11 -11.58 11.64
CA GLU A 402 -15.08 -10.12 11.66
C GLU A 402 -14.98 -9.54 10.24
N ILE A 403 -14.25 -10.21 9.34
CA ILE A 403 -14.15 -9.82 7.93
C ILE A 403 -15.50 -10.06 7.23
N LYS A 404 -16.14 -11.20 7.44
CA LYS A 404 -17.48 -11.48 6.86
C LYS A 404 -18.50 -10.46 7.33
N ASP A 405 -18.49 -10.12 8.61
CA ASP A 405 -19.42 -9.17 9.20
C ASP A 405 -19.26 -7.76 8.57
N ILE A 406 -18.04 -7.23 8.48
CA ILE A 406 -17.81 -5.89 7.90
C ILE A 406 -18.05 -5.86 6.40
N VAL A 407 -17.70 -6.90 5.67
CA VAL A 407 -18.01 -7.03 4.23
C VAL A 407 -19.52 -7.03 4.03
N GLY A 408 -20.26 -7.85 4.79
CA GLY A 408 -21.72 -7.91 4.72
C GLY A 408 -22.39 -6.56 5.04
N GLN A 409 -21.93 -5.85 6.07
CA GLN A 409 -22.39 -4.51 6.43
C GLN A 409 -22.14 -3.50 5.29
N THR A 410 -20.96 -3.56 4.67
CA THR A 410 -20.57 -2.67 3.57
C THR A 410 -21.44 -2.88 2.33
N LEU A 411 -21.57 -4.12 1.90
CA LEU A 411 -22.41 -4.49 0.75
C LEU A 411 -23.87 -4.10 0.99
N GLY A 412 -24.39 -4.34 2.20
CA GLY A 412 -25.75 -3.94 2.60
C GLY A 412 -25.95 -2.43 2.61
N ALA A 413 -25.00 -1.66 3.16
CA ALA A 413 -25.06 -0.19 3.17
C ALA A 413 -25.06 0.41 1.75
N LEU A 414 -24.26 -0.14 0.86
CA LEU A 414 -24.18 0.29 -0.54
C LEU A 414 -25.29 -0.34 -1.42
N LYS A 415 -26.00 -1.34 -0.93
CA LYS A 415 -27.03 -2.10 -1.68
C LYS A 415 -26.47 -2.70 -2.97
N VAL A 416 -25.35 -3.39 -2.87
CA VAL A 416 -24.66 -4.10 -3.98
C VAL A 416 -24.37 -5.55 -3.58
N GLY A 417 -24.17 -6.41 -4.56
CA GLY A 417 -23.81 -7.82 -4.35
C GLY A 417 -22.29 -8.03 -4.16
N PRO A 418 -21.86 -9.26 -3.82
CA PRO A 418 -20.44 -9.60 -3.61
C PRO A 418 -19.56 -9.37 -4.84
N GLU A 419 -20.12 -9.41 -6.04
CA GLU A 419 -19.43 -9.12 -7.31
C GLU A 419 -18.83 -7.70 -7.34
N ALA A 420 -19.42 -6.75 -6.60
CA ALA A 420 -18.94 -5.38 -6.47
C ALA A 420 -17.54 -5.28 -5.83
N LEU A 421 -17.13 -6.30 -5.08
CA LEU A 421 -15.79 -6.35 -4.48
C LEU A 421 -14.69 -6.42 -5.56
N PHE A 422 -14.96 -7.07 -6.69
CA PHE A 422 -13.99 -7.24 -7.78
C PHE A 422 -13.95 -6.00 -8.70
N SER A 423 -13.63 -4.83 -8.14
CA SER A 423 -13.69 -3.56 -8.85
C SER A 423 -12.77 -2.50 -8.24
N THR A 424 -12.64 -1.37 -8.93
CA THR A 424 -11.99 -0.16 -8.42
C THR A 424 -12.64 0.31 -7.11
N LEU A 425 -13.96 0.36 -7.06
CA LEU A 425 -14.69 0.73 -5.84
C LEU A 425 -14.50 -0.30 -4.72
N GLY A 426 -14.45 -1.59 -5.08
CA GLY A 426 -14.21 -2.69 -4.15
C GLY A 426 -12.84 -2.58 -3.45
N ARG A 427 -11.77 -2.20 -4.19
CA ARG A 427 -10.43 -1.94 -3.58
C ARG A 427 -10.49 -0.79 -2.58
N THR A 428 -11.16 0.29 -2.94
CA THR A 428 -11.32 1.46 -2.08
C THR A 428 -12.11 1.11 -0.82
N ALA A 429 -13.21 0.37 -0.96
CA ALA A 429 -14.01 -0.09 0.17
C ALA A 429 -13.26 -1.07 1.07
N ALA A 430 -12.51 -2.02 0.51
CA ALA A 430 -11.70 -2.99 1.27
C ALA A 430 -10.69 -2.29 2.17
N ARG A 431 -10.05 -1.23 1.70
CA ARG A 431 -9.11 -0.41 2.49
C ARG A 431 -9.79 0.26 3.69
N GLY A 432 -11.00 0.76 3.52
CA GLY A 432 -11.78 1.31 4.63
C GLY A 432 -12.23 0.24 5.63
N MET A 433 -12.71 -0.91 5.13
CA MET A 433 -13.11 -2.04 5.98
C MET A 433 -11.97 -2.51 6.88
N GLU A 434 -10.78 -2.71 6.31
CA GLU A 434 -9.64 -3.16 7.12
C GLU A 434 -9.15 -2.09 8.10
N SER A 435 -9.27 -0.80 7.78
CA SER A 435 -8.93 0.27 8.72
C SER A 435 -9.76 0.22 9.99
N VAL A 436 -11.06 -0.08 9.87
CA VAL A 436 -11.96 -0.27 11.02
C VAL A 436 -11.53 -1.49 11.85
N LEU A 437 -11.20 -2.61 11.21
CA LEU A 437 -10.75 -3.81 11.90
C LEU A 437 -9.43 -3.58 12.66
N TRP A 438 -8.44 -2.94 12.00
CA TRP A 438 -7.15 -2.63 12.61
C TRP A 438 -7.29 -1.70 13.81
N ALA A 439 -8.10 -0.65 13.69
CA ALA A 439 -8.33 0.31 14.77
C ALA A 439 -8.88 -0.38 16.03
N ARG A 440 -9.74 -1.39 15.85
CA ARG A 440 -10.30 -2.18 16.96
C ARG A 440 -9.28 -3.14 17.57
N LEU A 441 -8.51 -3.85 16.73
CA LEU A 441 -7.49 -4.82 17.18
C LEU A 441 -6.39 -4.17 18.02
N MET A 442 -5.99 -2.94 17.72
CA MET A 442 -4.94 -2.25 18.45
C MET A 442 -5.22 -2.08 19.95
N ASN A 443 -6.49 -1.93 20.34
CA ASN A 443 -6.85 -1.85 21.76
C ASN A 443 -6.49 -3.15 22.51
N GLY A 444 -6.78 -4.31 21.90
CA GLY A 444 -6.44 -5.61 22.48
C GLY A 444 -4.93 -5.81 22.64
N TRP A 445 -4.14 -5.46 21.64
CA TRP A 445 -2.67 -5.56 21.73
C TRP A 445 -2.07 -4.61 22.77
N TYR A 446 -2.64 -3.41 22.91
CA TYR A 446 -2.23 -2.49 23.97
C TYR A 446 -2.55 -3.06 25.35
N ASP A 447 -3.75 -3.59 25.55
CA ASP A 447 -4.15 -4.17 26.83
C ASP A 447 -3.29 -5.40 27.19
N ASP A 448 -2.94 -6.26 26.20
CA ASP A 448 -2.04 -7.39 26.38
C ASP A 448 -0.62 -6.92 26.75
N LEU A 449 -0.08 -5.90 26.07
CA LEU A 449 1.21 -5.30 26.40
C LEU A 449 1.26 -4.82 27.86
N VAL A 450 0.26 -4.06 28.28
CA VAL A 450 0.17 -3.54 29.65
C VAL A 450 -0.03 -4.64 30.68
N ALA A 451 -0.85 -5.66 30.38
CA ALA A 451 -1.07 -6.79 31.27
C ALA A 451 0.22 -7.59 31.52
N ARG A 452 1.03 -7.82 30.48
CA ARG A 452 2.34 -8.47 30.60
C ARG A 452 3.33 -7.64 31.42
N ILE A 453 3.39 -6.33 31.19
CA ILE A 453 4.24 -5.43 31.99
C ILE A 453 3.86 -5.50 33.48
N LYS A 454 2.56 -5.48 33.80
CA LYS A 454 2.07 -5.65 35.18
C LYS A 454 2.43 -7.03 35.76
N GLY A 455 2.52 -8.05 34.92
CA GLY A 455 2.99 -9.37 35.29
C GLY A 455 4.52 -9.51 35.44
N GLY A 456 5.28 -8.43 35.22
CA GLY A 456 6.73 -8.41 35.34
C GLY A 456 7.49 -8.75 34.05
N ASP A 457 6.79 -9.00 32.94
CA ASP A 457 7.43 -9.23 31.63
C ASP A 457 7.72 -7.90 30.94
N THR A 458 9.00 -7.51 30.95
CA THR A 458 9.51 -6.28 30.29
C THR A 458 10.53 -6.57 29.21
N SER A 459 10.70 -7.85 28.80
CA SER A 459 11.71 -8.25 27.81
C SER A 459 11.30 -7.80 26.40
N THR A 460 12.14 -6.98 25.76
CA THR A 460 11.92 -6.50 24.39
C THR A 460 12.94 -7.03 23.38
N HIS A 461 13.99 -7.73 23.82
CA HIS A 461 15.07 -8.20 22.95
C HIS A 461 15.61 -9.56 23.38
N ASN A 462 15.86 -10.44 22.41
CA ASN A 462 16.62 -11.68 22.56
C ASN A 462 17.98 -11.53 21.86
N GLY A 463 19.04 -11.46 22.66
CA GLY A 463 20.43 -11.31 22.18
C GLY A 463 21.23 -12.61 22.12
N GLU A 464 20.64 -13.79 22.31
CA GLU A 464 21.36 -15.07 22.38
C GLU A 464 22.22 -15.33 21.13
N LYS A 465 21.74 -14.92 19.95
CA LYS A 465 22.46 -15.07 18.68
C LYS A 465 22.95 -13.73 18.13
N TRP A 466 23.29 -12.77 18.99
CA TRP A 466 23.80 -11.49 18.55
C TRP A 466 25.20 -11.60 17.92
N GLU A 467 26.05 -12.49 18.46
CA GLU A 467 27.44 -12.63 18.00
C GLU A 467 27.52 -13.54 16.76
N PRO A 468 28.19 -13.09 15.66
CA PRO A 468 28.34 -13.87 14.42
C PRO A 468 28.96 -15.25 14.62
N SER A 469 29.80 -15.43 15.64
CA SER A 469 30.40 -16.72 15.98
C SER A 469 29.40 -17.80 16.39
N THR A 470 28.16 -17.40 16.69
CA THR A 470 27.05 -18.32 17.03
C THR A 470 26.24 -18.75 15.80
N TRP A 471 26.52 -18.18 14.62
CA TRP A 471 25.77 -18.42 13.41
C TRP A 471 26.32 -19.61 12.62
N PRO A 472 25.48 -20.32 11.85
CA PRO A 472 25.99 -21.30 10.89
C PRO A 472 26.78 -20.61 9.77
N ALA A 473 27.68 -21.33 9.11
CA ALA A 473 28.47 -20.80 7.99
C ALA A 473 27.58 -20.37 6.82
N GLU A 474 26.48 -21.08 6.59
CA GLU A 474 25.46 -20.74 5.59
C GLU A 474 24.07 -20.79 6.23
N ALA A 475 23.22 -19.80 5.92
CA ALA A 475 21.84 -19.74 6.37
C ALA A 475 20.96 -19.07 5.30
N LYS A 476 19.70 -19.49 5.25
CA LYS A 476 18.68 -18.87 4.39
C LYS A 476 17.43 -18.58 5.23
N GLY A 477 16.84 -17.42 5.04
CA GLY A 477 15.61 -17.06 5.72
C GLY A 477 14.74 -16.17 4.86
N PHE A 478 13.43 -16.18 5.16
CA PHE A 478 12.47 -15.28 4.55
C PHE A 478 11.64 -14.58 5.62
N GLY A 479 11.26 -13.34 5.33
CA GLY A 479 10.40 -12.55 6.19
C GLY A 479 9.20 -12.06 5.42
N PHE A 480 8.02 -12.49 5.83
CA PHE A 480 6.76 -12.07 5.25
C PHE A 480 6.02 -11.13 6.15
N MET A 481 5.33 -10.18 5.53
CA MET A 481 4.28 -9.42 6.17
C MET A 481 3.27 -8.94 5.12
N GLU A 482 2.11 -8.59 5.61
CA GLU A 482 1.17 -7.78 4.85
C GLU A 482 1.50 -6.31 5.09
N ALA A 483 1.96 -5.59 4.06
CA ALA A 483 2.11 -4.14 4.11
C ALA A 483 0.74 -3.46 3.83
N PRO A 484 0.53 -2.17 4.09
CA PRO A 484 -0.72 -1.48 3.72
C PRO A 484 -1.15 -1.77 2.29
N ARG A 485 -0.18 -1.85 1.37
CA ARG A 485 -0.39 -2.09 -0.07
C ARG A 485 -0.43 -3.55 -0.47
N GLY A 486 -0.13 -4.50 0.44
CA GLY A 486 -0.25 -5.95 0.21
C GLY A 486 0.93 -6.79 0.64
N ALA A 487 1.02 -7.97 0.05
CA ALA A 487 2.00 -9.00 0.35
C ALA A 487 3.44 -8.53 0.09
N LEU A 488 4.24 -8.47 1.15
CA LEU A 488 5.64 -8.08 1.17
C LEU A 488 6.50 -9.25 1.65
N GLY A 489 7.46 -9.67 0.83
CA GLY A 489 8.42 -10.72 1.20
C GLY A 489 9.85 -10.27 0.98
N HIS A 490 10.72 -10.57 1.95
CA HIS A 490 12.16 -10.42 1.86
C HIS A 490 12.82 -11.78 2.03
N TRP A 491 13.81 -12.10 1.20
CA TRP A 491 14.61 -13.32 1.25
C TRP A 491 16.07 -12.96 1.43
N VAL A 492 16.76 -13.62 2.35
CA VAL A 492 18.18 -13.40 2.62
C VAL A 492 18.95 -14.72 2.61
N ASN A 493 20.06 -14.74 1.88
CA ASN A 493 21.09 -15.77 1.98
C ASN A 493 22.26 -15.18 2.75
N ILE A 494 22.67 -15.85 3.82
CA ILE A 494 23.81 -15.46 4.66
C ILE A 494 24.92 -16.50 4.47
N LYS A 495 26.14 -16.04 4.23
CA LYS A 495 27.34 -16.88 4.11
C LYS A 495 28.48 -16.21 4.83
N ASP A 496 29.19 -16.97 5.66
CA ASP A 496 30.36 -16.51 6.43
C ASP A 496 30.09 -15.18 7.18
N GLY A 497 28.87 -15.07 7.77
CA GLY A 497 28.44 -13.91 8.54
C GLY A 497 28.08 -12.66 7.71
N LYS A 498 27.96 -12.78 6.38
CA LYS A 498 27.63 -11.71 5.45
C LYS A 498 26.44 -12.06 4.58
N ILE A 499 25.73 -11.05 4.11
CA ILE A 499 24.65 -11.23 3.11
C ILE A 499 25.29 -11.59 1.77
N GLU A 500 25.06 -12.82 1.30
CA GLU A 500 25.47 -13.28 -0.02
C GLU A 500 24.47 -12.83 -1.11
N ASN A 501 23.17 -12.98 -0.85
CA ASN A 501 22.10 -12.52 -1.71
C ASN A 501 20.93 -11.98 -0.89
N TYR A 502 20.26 -10.99 -1.45
CA TYR A 502 19.04 -10.39 -0.87
C TYR A 502 18.07 -10.08 -1.97
N GLN A 503 16.81 -10.49 -1.81
CA GLN A 503 15.75 -10.20 -2.76
C GLN A 503 14.47 -9.76 -2.02
N ALA A 504 13.72 -8.84 -2.63
CA ALA A 504 12.47 -8.34 -2.09
C ALA A 504 11.37 -8.36 -3.15
N VAL A 505 10.29 -9.06 -2.87
CA VAL A 505 9.06 -9.01 -3.70
C VAL A 505 8.03 -8.18 -2.95
N VAL A 506 7.73 -7.01 -3.50
CA VAL A 506 7.02 -5.94 -2.82
C VAL A 506 5.58 -5.84 -3.35
N PRO A 507 4.61 -5.33 -2.58
CA PRO A 507 3.21 -5.24 -3.02
C PRO A 507 3.04 -4.58 -4.39
N SER A 508 3.70 -3.45 -4.63
CA SER A 508 3.62 -2.78 -5.94
C SER A 508 4.36 -3.52 -7.04
N THR A 509 5.31 -4.42 -6.71
CA THR A 509 5.90 -5.32 -7.71
C THR A 509 4.86 -6.34 -8.21
N TRP A 510 4.02 -6.87 -7.32
CA TRP A 510 2.88 -7.70 -7.71
C TRP A 510 1.87 -6.93 -8.57
N ASN A 511 1.39 -5.80 -8.06
CA ASN A 511 0.26 -5.07 -8.65
C ASN A 511 0.64 -4.32 -9.94
N CYS A 512 1.84 -3.74 -10.03
CA CYS A 512 2.38 -3.04 -11.21
C CYS A 512 3.23 -3.97 -12.09
N SER A 513 3.14 -5.29 -11.89
CA SER A 513 3.93 -6.22 -12.70
C SER A 513 3.59 -6.10 -14.19
N PRO A 514 4.60 -6.11 -15.08
CA PRO A 514 4.38 -6.09 -16.52
C PRO A 514 3.88 -7.46 -17.03
N ARG A 515 3.62 -7.51 -18.32
CA ARG A 515 3.36 -8.76 -19.03
C ARG A 515 4.54 -9.72 -18.87
N ASP A 516 4.18 -10.98 -18.69
CA ASP A 516 5.15 -12.09 -18.73
C ASP A 516 5.44 -12.54 -20.16
N LYS A 517 6.26 -13.58 -20.30
CA LYS A 517 6.65 -14.17 -21.61
C LYS A 517 5.46 -14.68 -22.43
N ASP A 518 4.34 -14.99 -21.80
CA ASP A 518 3.11 -15.47 -22.45
C ASP A 518 2.13 -14.31 -22.73
N GLY A 519 2.54 -13.05 -22.50
CA GLY A 519 1.74 -11.84 -22.71
C GLY A 519 0.66 -11.60 -21.65
N VAL A 520 0.69 -12.32 -20.52
CA VAL A 520 -0.31 -12.20 -19.46
C VAL A 520 -0.07 -10.94 -18.63
N MET A 521 -1.06 -10.06 -18.62
CA MET A 521 -1.02 -8.76 -17.92
C MET A 521 -0.91 -8.91 -16.39
N GLY A 522 -0.21 -7.98 -15.77
CA GLY A 522 -0.29 -7.77 -14.31
C GLY A 522 -1.57 -7.06 -13.90
N PRO A 523 -1.80 -6.91 -12.56
CA PRO A 523 -3.05 -6.38 -12.04
C PRO A 523 -3.41 -4.96 -12.51
N TYR A 524 -2.47 -4.01 -12.60
CA TYR A 524 -2.77 -2.65 -13.09
C TYR A 524 -3.25 -2.66 -14.54
N GLU A 525 -2.52 -3.33 -15.41
CA GLU A 525 -2.85 -3.41 -16.83
C GLU A 525 -4.19 -4.13 -17.04
N ALA A 526 -4.40 -5.25 -16.34
CA ALA A 526 -5.65 -6.01 -16.42
C ALA A 526 -6.85 -5.20 -15.91
N ALA A 527 -6.70 -4.44 -14.82
CA ALA A 527 -7.77 -3.61 -14.30
C ALA A 527 -8.14 -2.45 -15.24
N LEU A 528 -7.16 -1.87 -15.94
CA LEU A 528 -7.40 -0.80 -16.91
C LEU A 528 -8.12 -1.26 -18.19
N VAL A 529 -8.05 -2.55 -18.53
CA VAL A 529 -8.77 -3.07 -19.72
C VAL A 529 -10.10 -3.74 -19.37
N ASP A 530 -10.39 -3.94 -18.07
CA ASP A 530 -11.62 -4.60 -17.62
C ASP A 530 -12.81 -3.62 -17.56
N ASN A 531 -13.57 -3.56 -18.66
CA ASN A 531 -14.76 -2.73 -18.83
C ASN A 531 -14.52 -1.22 -18.54
N HIS A 532 -13.32 -0.72 -18.82
CA HIS A 532 -12.87 0.57 -18.35
C HIS A 532 -13.23 1.70 -19.33
N PRO A 533 -14.03 2.71 -18.93
CA PRO A 533 -14.32 3.87 -19.76
C PRO A 533 -13.14 4.84 -19.80
N LEU A 534 -13.08 5.66 -20.85
CA LEU A 534 -12.24 6.83 -20.96
C LEU A 534 -13.03 7.93 -21.67
N LEU A 535 -13.63 8.84 -20.90
CA LEU A 535 -14.54 9.86 -21.43
C LEU A 535 -13.78 11.02 -22.09
N ASP A 536 -12.67 11.42 -21.49
CA ASP A 536 -11.84 12.53 -21.93
C ASP A 536 -10.36 12.13 -21.92
N PRO A 537 -9.78 11.83 -23.09
CA PRO A 537 -8.37 11.46 -23.20
C PRO A 537 -7.37 12.53 -22.74
N GLU A 538 -7.76 13.81 -22.73
CA GLU A 538 -6.91 14.92 -22.27
C GLU A 538 -6.96 15.09 -20.75
N ARG A 539 -8.02 14.61 -20.12
CA ARG A 539 -8.22 14.65 -18.66
C ARG A 539 -8.62 13.28 -18.11
N PRO A 540 -7.72 12.27 -18.16
CA PRO A 540 -8.03 10.87 -17.96
C PRO A 540 -8.26 10.49 -16.48
N ILE A 541 -9.24 11.10 -15.83
CA ILE A 541 -9.56 10.90 -14.41
C ILE A 541 -9.92 9.44 -14.10
N GLU A 542 -10.51 8.75 -15.07
CA GLU A 542 -10.89 7.34 -14.93
C GLU A 542 -9.67 6.44 -14.74
N ILE A 543 -8.57 6.72 -15.45
CA ILE A 543 -7.29 6.01 -15.25
C ILE A 543 -6.78 6.24 -13.84
N LEU A 544 -6.81 7.50 -13.36
CA LEU A 544 -6.37 7.84 -12.01
C LEU A 544 -7.19 7.10 -10.95
N ARG A 545 -8.51 7.03 -11.10
CA ARG A 545 -9.41 6.30 -10.15
C ARG A 545 -8.98 4.86 -9.99
N THR A 546 -8.74 4.15 -11.08
CA THR A 546 -8.37 2.74 -11.03
C THR A 546 -6.96 2.55 -10.48
N ILE A 547 -5.98 3.31 -10.96
CA ILE A 547 -4.59 3.20 -10.50
C ILE A 547 -4.47 3.57 -9.02
N HIS A 548 -5.06 4.69 -8.59
CA HIS A 548 -5.03 5.09 -7.17
C HIS A 548 -5.76 4.10 -6.26
N SER A 549 -6.74 3.33 -6.75
CA SER A 549 -7.40 2.30 -5.94
C SER A 549 -6.45 1.22 -5.43
N PHE A 550 -5.34 0.98 -6.11
CA PHE A 550 -4.27 0.06 -5.69
C PHE A 550 -3.28 0.68 -4.69
N ASP A 551 -3.28 2.02 -4.51
CA ASP A 551 -2.31 2.75 -3.69
C ASP A 551 -0.87 2.52 -4.17
N PRO A 552 -0.45 3.02 -5.35
CA PRO A 552 0.87 2.76 -5.91
C PRO A 552 2.01 3.27 -5.02
N CYS A 553 3.03 2.43 -4.81
CA CYS A 553 4.26 2.77 -4.12
C CYS A 553 5.46 2.25 -4.96
N LEU A 554 5.87 3.03 -5.95
CA LEU A 554 6.81 2.57 -6.98
C LEU A 554 8.26 2.53 -6.50
N ALA A 555 8.67 3.46 -5.63
CA ALA A 555 9.99 3.39 -5.01
C ALA A 555 10.15 2.14 -4.12
N CYS A 556 9.06 1.55 -3.63
CA CYS A 556 9.08 0.24 -2.99
C CYS A 556 9.39 -0.90 -3.98
N GLY A 557 8.88 -0.80 -5.20
CA GLY A 557 9.00 -1.86 -6.21
C GLY A 557 10.29 -1.87 -6.99
N VAL A 558 11.10 -0.80 -6.92
CA VAL A 558 12.28 -0.61 -7.79
C VAL A 558 13.43 0.09 -7.08
N HIS A 559 14.65 -0.45 -7.17
CA HIS A 559 15.77 -0.01 -6.33
C HIS A 559 17.13 0.05 -7.03
N ILE A 560 17.77 1.22 -7.31
CA ILE A 560 19.22 1.37 -7.60
C ILE A 560 19.88 2.68 -7.23
N LEU A 561 21.21 2.54 -6.96
CA LEU A 561 22.32 3.46 -7.30
C LEU A 561 23.45 2.65 -7.98
N ASP A 562 24.18 3.26 -8.93
CA ASP A 562 25.41 2.71 -9.49
C ASP A 562 26.44 2.44 -8.37
N ALA A 563 27.17 1.35 -8.46
CA ALA A 563 28.23 0.97 -7.52
C ALA A 563 29.37 2.01 -7.40
N SER A 564 29.47 2.98 -8.32
CA SER A 564 30.40 4.12 -8.29
C SER A 564 29.78 5.40 -7.75
N GLY A 565 28.49 5.42 -7.38
CA GLY A 565 27.78 6.60 -6.86
C GLY A 565 27.47 7.68 -7.90
N ARG A 566 27.54 7.36 -9.20
CA ARG A 566 27.16 8.28 -10.26
C ARG A 566 25.68 8.19 -10.57
N GLU A 567 25.02 9.34 -10.67
CA GLU A 567 23.67 9.47 -11.23
C GLU A 567 23.67 8.98 -12.68
N ILE A 568 22.80 8.01 -12.98
CA ILE A 568 22.69 7.46 -14.34
C ILE A 568 21.78 8.31 -15.22
N MET A 569 20.94 9.18 -14.63
CA MET A 569 20.09 10.10 -15.37
C MET A 569 19.57 11.24 -14.50
N GLU A 570 19.77 12.48 -14.96
CA GLU A 570 19.11 13.67 -14.41
C GLU A 570 17.76 13.85 -15.11
N VAL A 571 16.66 13.76 -14.37
CA VAL A 571 15.33 14.09 -14.90
C VAL A 571 14.99 15.51 -14.49
N THR A 572 15.05 16.43 -15.43
CA THR A 572 14.56 17.79 -15.23
C THR A 572 13.04 17.80 -15.37
N VAL A 573 12.34 18.09 -14.29
CA VAL A 573 10.89 18.36 -14.31
C VAL A 573 10.72 19.81 -14.81
N GLN A 574 10.15 19.98 -16.00
CA GLN A 574 9.71 21.29 -16.51
C GLN A 574 8.33 21.62 -15.96
#